data_d40f6dfffaa1b1b0cd92df4703b791cd
#
_entry.id   d40f6dfffaa1b1b0cd92df4703b791cd
#
_cell.length_a   1.000
_cell.length_b   1.000
_cell.length_c   1.000
_cell.angle_alpha   90.00
_cell.angle_beta   90.00
_cell.angle_gamma   90.00
#
_symmetry.space_group_name_H-M   'P 1'
#
loop_
_entity.id
_entity.type
_entity.pdbx_description
1 polymer ?
#
loop_
_entity_poly.entity_id
_entity_poly.type
_entity_poly.pdbx_seq_one_letter_code
_entity_poly.pdbx_strand_id
1 'polypeptide(L)'
;MKNMKKILAMMLMMAAVLFFACSDDEEEMLTTDEAKTELEQVSTDMSTYMNEMESSDGMAALNALMAKPYPFNDVKSTNYSSVLKDIQKYLLPANYLDLQSKEKSGAEVDRFNFDHWAGTYEWDAEHEMWVPDFGNPADKIIIYFPTEGSTTNNATLTIHTYEDTEITETDDYGTYTWYEPTKIVADLYVGDVKVVDIAMNANWITSGETAGEPTSMDVSVYLTPFEFTVDFSHSGNNASVGASIIFDNSQLFSTGLTAFFEEPELDDTPLTINGYLQFFNVRFNVSINAKTIEEIFEDMEEEPYPYNTPEELVAALNKEFDANVTVDGVKAADIELAVNENTQAIDIVFVYSDGSTESAQPYFSSFASSLETFFNSLDNYYSNW
;
A
#
# COMPACT_ATOMS: atom_id res chain seq x y z
N MET A 1 13.78 9.74 8.99
CA MET A 1 12.33 9.75 9.26
C MET A 1 11.54 10.84 8.51
N LYS A 2 12.00 12.08 8.45
CA LYS A 2 11.30 13.17 7.73
C LYS A 2 11.29 12.94 6.20
N ASN A 3 12.28 12.24 5.66
CA ASN A 3 12.50 12.06 4.23
C ASN A 3 11.76 10.84 3.65
N MET A 4 11.55 9.77 4.39
CA MET A 4 10.77 8.62 3.91
C MET A 4 9.28 8.98 3.74
N LYS A 5 8.73 9.87 4.60
CA LYS A 5 7.43 10.50 4.34
C LYS A 5 7.44 11.35 3.06
N LYS A 6 8.57 11.99 2.74
CA LYS A 6 8.75 12.73 1.47
C LYS A 6 8.89 11.76 0.30
N ILE A 7 9.70 10.69 0.42
CA ILE A 7 9.87 9.66 -0.63
C ILE A 7 8.55 8.99 -0.93
N LEU A 8 7.76 8.73 0.06
CA LEU A 8 6.49 8.06 -0.08
C LEU A 8 5.34 9.01 -0.45
N ALA A 9 5.31 10.25 0.09
CA ALA A 9 4.47 11.32 -0.45
C ALA A 9 4.88 11.65 -1.89
N MET A 10 6.16 11.52 -2.23
CA MET A 10 6.70 11.62 -3.58
C MET A 10 6.34 10.39 -4.41
N MET A 11 6.36 9.16 -3.84
CA MET A 11 5.82 7.94 -4.49
C MET A 11 4.28 8.01 -4.65
N LEU A 12 3.54 8.56 -3.70
CA LEU A 12 2.08 8.78 -3.80
C LEU A 12 1.73 10.01 -4.66
N MET A 13 2.52 11.09 -4.60
CA MET A 13 2.45 12.17 -5.59
C MET A 13 2.95 11.70 -6.96
N MET A 14 3.91 10.76 -7.02
CA MET A 14 4.34 10.12 -8.25
C MET A 14 3.34 9.08 -8.74
N ALA A 15 2.58 8.40 -7.91
CA ALA A 15 1.37 7.70 -8.38
C ALA A 15 0.34 8.68 -8.96
N ALA A 16 0.36 9.95 -8.56
CA ALA A 16 -0.39 11.05 -9.16
C ALA A 16 0.41 11.84 -10.22
N VAL A 17 1.73 11.68 -10.29
CA VAL A 17 2.68 12.41 -11.17
C VAL A 17 3.46 11.43 -12.08
N LEU A 18 3.16 10.14 -12.06
CA LEU A 18 3.86 9.07 -12.78
C LEU A 18 3.64 9.11 -14.29
N PHE A 19 4.04 10.20 -14.99
CA PHE A 19 3.75 10.25 -16.42
C PHE A 19 4.66 11.18 -17.21
N PHE A 20 5.70 10.64 -17.86
CA PHE A 20 6.37 11.42 -18.91
C PHE A 20 7.49 10.66 -19.65
N ALA A 21 7.47 10.55 -20.93
CA ALA A 21 8.45 10.80 -21.91
C ALA A 21 8.39 10.19 -23.29
N CYS A 22 9.30 10.63 -24.14
CA CYS A 22 9.44 10.20 -25.52
C CYS A 22 10.48 9.11 -25.73
N SER A 23 10.18 8.12 -26.55
CA SER A 23 11.15 7.35 -27.32
C SER A 23 10.78 7.39 -28.80
N ASP A 24 11.75 7.84 -29.63
CA ASP A 24 11.64 7.93 -31.09
C ASP A 24 11.92 6.57 -31.76
N ASP A 25 11.02 5.61 -31.58
CA ASP A 25 10.94 4.44 -32.46
C ASP A 25 9.49 4.36 -32.97
N GLU A 26 9.31 4.11 -34.28
CA GLU A 26 7.97 3.89 -34.85
C GLU A 26 7.39 2.55 -34.31
N GLU A 27 6.99 2.52 -33.05
CA GLU A 27 6.22 1.43 -32.48
C GLU A 27 4.79 1.50 -33.00
N GLU A 28 4.20 0.34 -33.27
CA GLU A 28 2.78 0.23 -33.63
C GLU A 28 1.95 0.73 -32.44
N MET A 29 1.25 1.85 -32.62
CA MET A 29 0.40 2.45 -31.60
C MET A 29 -1.08 2.16 -31.89
N LEU A 30 -1.88 2.08 -30.83
CA LEU A 30 -3.34 2.09 -30.97
C LEU A 30 -3.82 3.39 -31.60
N THR A 31 -4.96 3.33 -32.26
CA THR A 31 -5.65 4.55 -32.67
C THR A 31 -6.13 5.33 -31.44
N THR A 32 -6.23 6.65 -31.55
CA THR A 32 -6.71 7.52 -30.47
C THR A 32 -8.05 7.06 -29.88
N ASP A 33 -9.00 6.64 -30.72
CA ASP A 33 -10.33 6.18 -30.27
C ASP A 33 -10.26 4.86 -29.50
N GLU A 34 -9.41 3.91 -29.93
CA GLU A 34 -9.17 2.65 -29.22
C GLU A 34 -8.53 2.92 -27.85
N ALA A 35 -7.47 3.73 -27.81
CA ALA A 35 -6.79 4.09 -26.57
C ALA A 35 -7.74 4.73 -25.54
N LYS A 36 -8.54 5.71 -25.96
CA LYS A 36 -9.53 6.37 -25.08
C LYS A 36 -10.58 5.39 -24.55
N THR A 37 -11.09 4.50 -25.41
CA THR A 37 -12.10 3.51 -25.02
C THR A 37 -11.57 2.60 -23.93
N GLU A 38 -10.34 2.10 -24.06
CA GLU A 38 -9.72 1.23 -23.05
C GLU A 38 -9.47 1.97 -21.73
N LEU A 39 -8.98 3.22 -21.79
CA LEU A 39 -8.75 4.04 -20.59
C LEU A 39 -10.05 4.35 -19.82
N GLU A 40 -11.15 4.65 -20.51
CA GLU A 40 -12.46 4.88 -19.90
C GLU A 40 -13.03 3.59 -19.27
N GLN A 41 -12.79 2.44 -19.89
CA GLN A 41 -13.26 1.15 -19.39
C GLN A 41 -12.64 0.78 -18.05
N VAL A 42 -11.33 1.06 -17.82
CA VAL A 42 -10.64 0.82 -16.55
C VAL A 42 -11.39 1.39 -15.35
N SER A 43 -11.85 2.64 -15.47
CA SER A 43 -12.57 3.31 -14.36
C SER A 43 -13.89 2.62 -14.01
N THR A 44 -14.60 2.14 -15.04
CA THR A 44 -15.89 1.44 -14.88
C THR A 44 -15.70 0.07 -14.23
N ASP A 45 -14.75 -0.69 -14.75
CA ASP A 45 -14.46 -2.05 -14.27
C ASP A 45 -13.95 -2.01 -12.84
N MET A 46 -13.06 -1.06 -12.50
CA MET A 46 -12.52 -0.90 -11.16
C MET A 46 -13.63 -0.63 -10.14
N SER A 47 -14.56 0.27 -10.46
CA SER A 47 -15.71 0.55 -9.57
C SER A 47 -16.57 -0.68 -9.34
N THR A 48 -16.73 -1.53 -10.35
CA THR A 48 -17.49 -2.78 -10.25
C THR A 48 -16.84 -3.75 -9.28
N TYR A 49 -15.53 -4.02 -9.45
CA TYR A 49 -14.80 -4.95 -8.58
C TYR A 49 -14.64 -4.44 -7.15
N MET A 50 -14.53 -3.10 -6.93
CA MET A 50 -14.53 -2.53 -5.58
C MET A 50 -15.84 -2.83 -4.84
N ASN A 51 -17.00 -2.69 -5.50
CA ASN A 51 -18.29 -3.03 -4.91
C ASN A 51 -18.44 -4.53 -4.62
N GLU A 52 -17.91 -5.40 -5.51
CA GLU A 52 -17.89 -6.85 -5.29
C GLU A 52 -17.03 -7.21 -4.07
N MET A 53 -15.90 -6.55 -3.88
CA MET A 53 -15.01 -6.78 -2.75
C MET A 53 -15.65 -6.36 -1.43
N GLU A 54 -16.27 -5.17 -1.36
CA GLU A 54 -16.99 -4.71 -0.16
C GLU A 54 -18.14 -5.65 0.23
N SER A 55 -18.77 -6.29 -0.74
CA SER A 55 -19.87 -7.25 -0.53
C SER A 55 -19.42 -8.70 -0.35
N SER A 56 -18.12 -8.97 -0.35
CA SER A 56 -17.59 -10.33 -0.25
C SER A 56 -17.83 -10.98 1.12
N ASP A 57 -17.92 -12.31 1.16
CA ASP A 57 -18.10 -13.08 2.39
C ASP A 57 -16.93 -12.85 3.37
N GLY A 58 -15.71 -12.66 2.85
CA GLY A 58 -14.53 -12.37 3.64
C GLY A 58 -14.65 -11.02 4.35
N MET A 59 -15.04 -9.95 3.63
CA MET A 59 -15.29 -8.62 4.23
C MET A 59 -16.43 -8.68 5.25
N ALA A 60 -17.52 -9.36 4.94
CA ALA A 60 -18.62 -9.51 5.87
C ALA A 60 -18.19 -10.20 7.19
N ALA A 61 -17.36 -11.22 7.10
CA ALA A 61 -16.84 -11.93 8.27
C ALA A 61 -15.85 -11.06 9.09
N LEU A 62 -14.94 -10.34 8.43
CA LEU A 62 -14.04 -9.39 9.09
C LEU A 62 -14.82 -8.27 9.79
N ASN A 63 -15.80 -7.69 9.13
CA ASN A 63 -16.68 -6.66 9.71
C ASN A 63 -17.43 -7.16 10.93
N ALA A 64 -17.92 -8.41 10.90
CA ALA A 64 -18.61 -9.02 12.04
C ALA A 64 -17.68 -9.25 13.24
N LEU A 65 -16.41 -9.56 13.01
CA LEU A 65 -15.39 -9.65 14.07
C LEU A 65 -15.06 -8.26 14.62
N MET A 66 -14.81 -7.29 13.77
CA MET A 66 -14.44 -5.91 14.14
C MET A 66 -15.57 -5.16 14.86
N ALA A 67 -16.83 -5.55 14.65
CA ALA A 67 -17.97 -5.03 15.40
C ALA A 67 -18.01 -5.48 16.88
N LYS A 68 -17.10 -6.36 17.29
CA LYS A 68 -17.02 -6.85 18.68
C LYS A 68 -15.89 -6.16 19.44
N PRO A 69 -15.97 -6.07 20.79
CA PRO A 69 -14.85 -5.57 21.58
C PRO A 69 -13.63 -6.47 21.38
N TYR A 70 -12.47 -5.87 21.53
CA TYR A 70 -11.18 -6.57 21.36
C TYR A 70 -11.04 -7.75 22.34
N PRO A 71 -10.70 -8.97 21.87
CA PRO A 71 -10.73 -10.18 22.69
C PRO A 71 -9.63 -10.25 23.77
N PHE A 72 -8.55 -9.52 23.64
CA PHE A 72 -7.39 -9.55 24.53
C PHE A 72 -7.41 -8.41 25.56
N ASN A 73 -8.57 -7.79 25.78
CA ASN A 73 -8.76 -6.75 26.79
C ASN A 73 -8.81 -7.36 28.20
N ASP A 74 -7.66 -7.67 28.77
CA ASP A 74 -7.56 -7.80 30.21
C ASP A 74 -6.55 -6.78 30.76
N VAL A 75 -7.12 -5.81 31.51
CA VAL A 75 -6.49 -5.01 32.55
C VAL A 75 -5.39 -4.03 32.16
N LYS A 76 -5.80 -2.76 32.04
CA LYS A 76 -5.01 -1.58 32.48
C LYS A 76 -3.71 -1.18 31.78
N SER A 77 -3.37 -1.65 30.61
CA SER A 77 -2.31 -0.97 29.87
C SER A 77 -2.86 -0.37 28.56
N THR A 78 -2.70 0.93 28.45
CA THR A 78 -3.15 1.76 27.32
C THR A 78 -2.24 1.66 26.09
N ASN A 79 -1.32 0.67 26.05
CA ASN A 79 -0.23 0.60 25.07
C ASN A 79 -0.10 -0.74 24.32
N TYR A 80 -1.15 -1.60 24.30
CA TYR A 80 -1.05 -2.81 23.48
C TYR A 80 -1.26 -2.47 22.00
N SER A 81 -0.17 -2.54 21.24
CA SER A 81 -0.22 -2.84 19.82
C SER A 81 -0.86 -4.23 19.69
N SER A 82 -2.08 -4.32 19.22
CA SER A 82 -2.78 -5.58 19.14
C SER A 82 -2.32 -6.35 17.92
N VAL A 83 -2.14 -7.68 18.01
CA VAL A 83 -1.85 -8.52 16.82
C VAL A 83 -2.86 -8.28 15.71
N LEU A 84 -4.14 -8.06 16.04
CA LEU A 84 -5.15 -7.70 15.05
C LEU A 84 -4.90 -6.31 14.46
N LYS A 85 -4.44 -5.33 15.25
CA LYS A 85 -3.98 -4.02 14.72
C LYS A 85 -2.72 -4.15 13.89
N ASP A 86 -1.79 -5.02 14.28
CA ASP A 86 -0.59 -5.27 13.48
C ASP A 86 -0.94 -6.01 12.19
N ILE A 87 -1.79 -7.03 12.24
CA ILE A 87 -2.34 -7.67 11.04
C ILE A 87 -3.04 -6.62 10.16
N GLN A 88 -3.90 -5.79 10.72
CA GLN A 88 -4.60 -4.71 10.01
C GLN A 88 -3.64 -3.68 9.43
N LYS A 89 -2.62 -3.28 10.21
CA LYS A 89 -1.56 -2.35 9.80
C LYS A 89 -0.84 -2.85 8.54
N TYR A 90 -0.60 -4.16 8.43
CA TYR A 90 0.09 -4.77 7.30
C TYR A 90 -0.83 -5.17 6.15
N LEU A 91 -2.15 -5.20 6.34
CA LEU A 91 -3.14 -5.44 5.28
C LEU A 91 -3.34 -4.23 4.35
N LEU A 92 -3.04 -3.01 4.81
CA LEU A 92 -3.26 -1.80 4.03
C LEU A 92 -1.94 -1.20 3.57
N PRO A 93 -1.67 -1.14 2.25
CA PRO A 93 -0.49 -0.46 1.72
C PRO A 93 -0.31 0.97 2.25
N ALA A 94 -1.42 1.69 2.51
CA ALA A 94 -1.41 3.02 3.11
C ALA A 94 -0.80 3.04 4.53
N ASN A 95 -0.92 1.97 5.29
CA ASN A 95 -0.39 1.90 6.65
C ASN A 95 1.12 1.63 6.71
N TYR A 96 1.72 1.07 5.63
CA TYR A 96 3.19 1.02 5.49
C TYR A 96 3.82 2.41 5.53
N LEU A 97 3.03 3.44 5.20
CA LEU A 97 3.41 4.83 5.19
C LEU A 97 3.44 5.45 6.59
N ASP A 98 2.67 4.90 7.51
CA ASP A 98 2.52 5.40 8.87
C ASP A 98 3.30 4.57 9.91
N LEU A 99 3.98 3.49 9.49
CA LEU A 99 4.83 2.64 10.33
C LEU A 99 5.91 3.42 11.10
N GLN A 100 6.26 4.60 10.61
CA GLN A 100 7.31 5.46 11.19
C GLN A 100 6.82 6.59 12.08
N SER A 101 5.51 6.74 12.28
CA SER A 101 4.96 7.80 13.13
C SER A 101 4.86 7.42 14.61
N LYS A 102 5.46 6.30 15.04
CA LYS A 102 5.55 6.01 16.49
C LYS A 102 6.27 7.17 17.17
N GLU A 103 5.53 7.93 17.96
CA GLU A 103 6.14 8.85 18.90
C GLU A 103 7.13 8.05 19.73
N LYS A 104 8.41 8.46 19.72
CA LYS A 104 9.46 7.92 20.58
C LYS A 104 9.07 8.18 22.04
N SER A 105 8.19 7.36 22.61
CA SER A 105 7.93 7.37 24.03
C SER A 105 9.00 6.49 24.67
N GLY A 106 9.78 7.03 25.61
CA GLY A 106 10.77 6.26 26.36
C GLY A 106 10.17 5.29 27.38
N ALA A 107 8.96 4.78 27.12
CA ALA A 107 8.33 3.72 27.87
C ALA A 107 8.67 2.38 27.21
N GLU A 108 8.96 1.36 28.03
CA GLU A 108 9.05 -0.03 27.55
C GLU A 108 7.80 -0.32 26.70
N VAL A 109 8.01 -0.65 25.42
CA VAL A 109 6.92 -1.09 24.54
C VAL A 109 6.64 -2.54 24.90
N ASP A 110 5.46 -2.81 25.43
CA ASP A 110 5.05 -4.17 25.77
C ASP A 110 5.04 -5.03 24.53
N ARG A 111 5.85 -6.09 24.52
CA ARG A 111 5.88 -7.11 23.50
C ARG A 111 4.58 -7.89 23.51
N PHE A 112 3.97 -8.13 22.32
CA PHE A 112 2.88 -9.08 22.22
C PHE A 112 3.40 -10.49 22.54
N ASN A 113 2.95 -11.06 23.66
CA ASN A 113 3.34 -12.40 24.07
C ASN A 113 2.31 -13.41 23.52
N PHE A 114 2.58 -13.96 22.32
CA PHE A 114 1.68 -14.88 21.64
C PHE A 114 1.36 -16.12 22.50
N ASP A 115 2.37 -16.70 23.16
CA ASP A 115 2.20 -17.88 24.02
C ASP A 115 1.28 -17.58 25.23
N HIS A 116 1.31 -16.34 25.74
CA HIS A 116 0.45 -15.93 26.84
C HIS A 116 -1.02 -15.87 26.41
N TRP A 117 -1.27 -15.44 25.17
CA TRP A 117 -2.62 -15.29 24.62
C TRP A 117 -3.10 -16.53 23.87
N ALA A 118 -2.25 -17.56 23.71
CA ALA A 118 -2.64 -18.80 23.07
C ALA A 118 -3.83 -19.44 23.81
N GLY A 119 -4.81 -19.92 23.06
CA GLY A 119 -6.03 -20.49 23.60
C GLY A 119 -7.23 -20.26 22.70
N THR A 120 -8.39 -20.49 23.25
CA THR A 120 -9.67 -20.36 22.58
C THR A 120 -10.47 -19.20 23.19
N TYR A 121 -11.12 -18.42 22.36
CA TYR A 121 -11.98 -17.30 22.74
C TYR A 121 -13.33 -17.47 22.09
N GLU A 122 -14.38 -17.65 22.87
CA GLU A 122 -15.76 -17.80 22.40
C GLU A 122 -16.56 -16.53 22.67
N TRP A 123 -17.28 -16.05 21.68
CA TRP A 123 -18.20 -14.93 21.89
C TRP A 123 -19.47 -15.40 22.61
N ASP A 124 -19.72 -14.84 23.79
CA ASP A 124 -20.99 -14.99 24.51
C ASP A 124 -21.93 -13.85 24.10
N ALA A 125 -22.92 -14.18 23.27
CA ALA A 125 -23.87 -13.20 22.76
C ALA A 125 -24.90 -12.73 23.83
N GLU A 126 -25.10 -13.47 24.91
CA GLU A 126 -26.00 -13.09 26.00
C GLU A 126 -25.40 -12.02 26.89
N HIS A 127 -24.07 -12.09 27.11
CA HIS A 127 -23.36 -11.18 27.98
C HIS A 127 -22.51 -10.16 27.20
N GLU A 128 -22.48 -10.26 25.86
CA GLU A 128 -21.68 -9.41 24.95
C GLU A 128 -20.19 -9.35 25.37
N MET A 129 -19.60 -10.52 25.64
CA MET A 129 -18.21 -10.63 26.09
C MET A 129 -17.52 -11.88 25.52
N TRP A 130 -16.18 -11.84 25.50
CA TRP A 130 -15.37 -12.99 25.18
C TRP A 130 -15.20 -13.90 26.40
N VAL A 131 -15.30 -15.20 26.19
CA VAL A 131 -15.03 -16.25 27.19
C VAL A 131 -13.74 -16.96 26.79
N PRO A 132 -12.58 -16.65 27.44
CA PRO A 132 -11.32 -17.26 27.11
C PRO A 132 -11.12 -18.62 27.78
N ASP A 133 -10.48 -19.56 27.06
CA ASP A 133 -9.89 -20.80 27.58
C ASP A 133 -8.38 -20.79 27.26
N PHE A 134 -7.60 -20.15 28.15
CA PHE A 134 -6.16 -19.94 27.98
C PHE A 134 -5.38 -21.25 27.98
N GLY A 135 -4.41 -21.35 27.05
CA GLY A 135 -3.53 -22.51 26.92
C GLY A 135 -4.19 -23.74 26.29
N ASN A 136 -5.38 -23.60 25.74
CA ASN A 136 -6.11 -24.65 25.05
C ASN A 136 -6.68 -24.18 23.69
N PRO A 137 -5.93 -24.38 22.58
CA PRO A 137 -4.60 -24.96 22.47
C PRO A 137 -3.50 -24.01 22.97
N ALA A 138 -2.31 -24.53 23.24
CA ALA A 138 -1.18 -23.75 23.77
C ALA A 138 -0.28 -23.13 22.67
N ASP A 139 -0.57 -23.41 21.39
CA ASP A 139 0.30 -23.11 20.24
C ASP A 139 -0.37 -22.23 19.17
N LYS A 140 -1.59 -21.77 19.44
CA LYS A 140 -2.36 -20.88 18.53
C LYS A 140 -3.48 -20.16 19.28
N ILE A 141 -4.02 -19.13 18.62
CA ILE A 141 -5.18 -18.39 19.10
C ILE A 141 -6.37 -18.73 18.20
N ILE A 142 -7.50 -19.16 18.78
CA ILE A 142 -8.72 -19.49 18.07
C ILE A 142 -9.85 -18.60 18.60
N ILE A 143 -10.52 -17.89 17.70
CA ILE A 143 -11.59 -16.94 18.04
C ILE A 143 -12.87 -17.37 17.33
N TYR A 144 -13.89 -17.79 18.11
CA TYR A 144 -15.19 -18.17 17.62
C TYR A 144 -16.18 -17.01 17.79
N PHE A 145 -16.86 -16.61 16.73
CA PHE A 145 -17.80 -15.51 16.76
C PHE A 145 -18.95 -15.70 15.75
N PRO A 146 -20.11 -15.02 15.95
CA PRO A 146 -21.19 -15.03 14.98
C PRO A 146 -20.95 -13.99 13.88
N THR A 147 -21.17 -14.37 12.62
CA THR A 147 -21.34 -13.41 11.52
C THR A 147 -22.66 -12.66 11.65
N GLU A 148 -22.85 -11.62 10.85
CA GLU A 148 -24.08 -10.83 10.85
C GLU A 148 -25.31 -11.72 10.61
N GLY A 149 -26.34 -11.56 11.44
CA GLY A 149 -27.58 -12.34 11.39
C GLY A 149 -27.49 -13.75 11.96
N SER A 150 -26.30 -14.24 12.36
CA SER A 150 -26.15 -15.53 13.05
C SER A 150 -26.41 -15.39 14.55
N THR A 151 -27.07 -16.39 15.13
CA THR A 151 -27.28 -16.51 16.58
C THR A 151 -26.27 -17.47 17.23
N THR A 152 -25.39 -18.09 16.46
CA THR A 152 -24.35 -19.02 16.92
C THR A 152 -23.01 -18.59 16.38
N ASN A 153 -21.93 -18.95 17.08
CA ASN A 153 -20.56 -18.74 16.62
C ASN A 153 -20.27 -19.63 15.40
N ASN A 154 -20.55 -19.10 14.22
CA ASN A 154 -20.41 -19.79 12.93
C ASN A 154 -19.14 -19.37 12.17
N ALA A 155 -18.37 -18.42 12.69
CA ALA A 155 -17.09 -18.02 12.16
C ALA A 155 -15.96 -18.37 13.12
N THR A 156 -14.79 -18.72 12.56
CA THR A 156 -13.60 -19.11 13.31
C THR A 156 -12.38 -18.44 12.70
N LEU A 157 -11.78 -17.48 13.42
CA LEU A 157 -10.46 -16.96 13.11
C LEU A 157 -9.41 -17.77 13.88
N THR A 158 -8.41 -18.28 13.18
CA THR A 158 -7.25 -18.94 13.80
C THR A 158 -5.98 -18.18 13.45
N ILE A 159 -5.23 -17.74 14.47
CA ILE A 159 -3.86 -17.26 14.31
C ILE A 159 -2.94 -18.42 14.64
N HIS A 160 -2.30 -18.97 13.60
CA HIS A 160 -1.47 -20.17 13.70
C HIS A 160 -0.05 -19.86 14.16
N THR A 161 0.46 -18.69 13.76
CA THR A 161 1.84 -18.28 14.01
C THR A 161 1.90 -16.77 14.16
N TYR A 162 2.63 -16.33 15.15
CA TYR A 162 3.11 -14.97 15.31
C TYR A 162 4.55 -15.03 15.82
N GLU A 163 5.48 -14.46 15.07
CA GLU A 163 6.88 -14.32 15.44
C GLU A 163 7.26 -12.86 15.33
N ASP A 164 8.09 -12.37 16.22
CA ASP A 164 8.59 -11.00 16.24
C ASP A 164 10.11 -10.97 16.43
N THR A 165 10.71 -9.82 16.17
CA THR A 165 12.11 -9.54 16.48
C THR A 165 12.24 -8.27 17.29
N GLU A 166 13.22 -8.24 18.17
CA GLU A 166 13.57 -7.05 18.94
C GLU A 166 14.37 -6.08 18.06
N ILE A 167 13.94 -4.84 18.07
CA ILE A 167 14.61 -3.71 17.41
C ILE A 167 15.17 -2.80 18.50
N THR A 168 16.43 -2.38 18.35
CA THR A 168 17.09 -1.47 19.29
C THR A 168 17.71 -0.29 18.56
N GLU A 169 17.23 0.90 18.81
CA GLU A 169 17.79 2.17 18.33
C GLU A 169 18.50 2.88 19.49
N THR A 170 19.67 3.45 19.24
CA THR A 170 20.37 4.29 20.21
C THR A 170 20.66 5.63 19.58
N ASP A 171 20.18 6.70 20.20
CA ASP A 171 20.44 8.08 19.80
C ASP A 171 21.04 8.89 20.97
N ASP A 172 21.21 10.21 20.78
CA ASP A 172 21.74 11.14 21.80
C ASP A 172 20.87 11.24 23.06
N TYR A 173 19.62 10.77 23.01
CA TYR A 173 18.64 10.84 24.11
C TYR A 173 18.51 9.53 24.88
N GLY A 174 18.99 8.39 24.31
CA GLY A 174 18.93 7.11 24.98
C GLY A 174 18.87 5.91 24.04
N THR A 175 18.57 4.77 24.65
CA THR A 175 18.33 3.51 23.93
C THR A 175 16.84 3.18 23.99
N TYR A 176 16.24 2.91 22.84
CA TYR A 176 14.84 2.54 22.67
C TYR A 176 14.75 1.13 22.15
N THR A 177 13.83 0.36 22.67
CA THR A 177 13.61 -1.01 22.26
C THR A 177 12.12 -1.22 21.97
N TRP A 178 11.81 -1.86 20.83
CA TRP A 178 10.46 -2.28 20.46
C TRP A 178 10.51 -3.59 19.69
N TYR A 179 9.35 -4.13 19.31
CA TYR A 179 9.25 -5.40 18.60
C TYR A 179 8.48 -5.21 17.30
N GLU A 180 9.00 -5.79 16.22
CA GLU A 180 8.31 -5.82 14.92
C GLU A 180 8.04 -7.27 14.51
N PRO A 181 6.86 -7.58 13.93
CA PRO A 181 6.53 -8.92 13.52
C PRO A 181 7.41 -9.37 12.35
N THR A 182 7.90 -10.61 12.43
CA THR A 182 8.67 -11.25 11.37
C THR A 182 7.84 -12.28 10.62
N LYS A 183 6.79 -12.82 11.26
CA LYS A 183 5.89 -13.79 10.66
C LYS A 183 4.51 -13.77 11.27
N ILE A 184 3.50 -13.76 10.41
CA ILE A 184 2.09 -13.90 10.80
C ILE A 184 1.46 -14.92 9.85
N VAL A 185 0.71 -15.90 10.40
CA VAL A 185 -0.12 -16.82 9.62
C VAL A 185 -1.47 -16.95 10.31
N ALA A 186 -2.53 -16.60 9.59
CA ALA A 186 -3.89 -16.70 10.11
C ALA A 186 -4.89 -17.07 9.01
N ASP A 187 -5.99 -17.70 9.41
CA ASP A 187 -7.13 -17.97 8.51
C ASP A 187 -8.48 -17.73 9.21
N LEU A 188 -9.49 -17.44 8.42
CA LEU A 188 -10.87 -17.25 8.87
C LEU A 188 -11.81 -18.12 8.05
N TYR A 189 -12.60 -18.91 8.75
CA TYR A 189 -13.64 -19.75 8.19
C TYR A 189 -15.02 -19.24 8.61
N VAL A 190 -15.99 -19.35 7.70
CA VAL A 190 -17.43 -19.26 8.01
C VAL A 190 -18.06 -20.63 7.72
N GLY A 191 -18.48 -21.33 8.77
CA GLY A 191 -18.76 -22.76 8.67
C GLY A 191 -17.50 -23.53 8.22
N ASP A 192 -17.62 -24.25 7.11
CA ASP A 192 -16.52 -25.03 6.52
C ASP A 192 -15.81 -24.30 5.36
N VAL A 193 -16.17 -23.05 5.06
CA VAL A 193 -15.63 -22.29 3.95
C VAL A 193 -14.57 -21.33 4.45
N LYS A 194 -13.33 -21.45 3.91
CA LYS A 194 -12.28 -20.46 4.17
C LYS A 194 -12.61 -19.16 3.42
N VAL A 195 -12.77 -18.08 4.14
CA VAL A 195 -13.11 -16.76 3.57
C VAL A 195 -11.97 -15.74 3.65
N VAL A 196 -11.01 -15.95 4.57
CA VAL A 196 -9.78 -15.17 4.66
C VAL A 196 -8.59 -16.09 4.90
N ASP A 197 -7.46 -15.76 4.29
CA ASP A 197 -6.14 -16.36 4.56
C ASP A 197 -5.11 -15.25 4.59
N ILE A 198 -4.22 -15.23 5.59
CA ILE A 198 -3.23 -14.19 5.81
C ILE A 198 -1.87 -14.84 6.01
N ALA A 199 -0.90 -14.43 5.22
CA ALA A 199 0.50 -14.78 5.42
C ALA A 199 1.37 -13.51 5.31
N MET A 200 2.25 -13.32 6.27
CA MET A 200 3.26 -12.27 6.27
C MET A 200 4.59 -12.85 6.68
N ASN A 201 5.66 -12.44 5.99
CA ASN A 201 7.04 -12.62 6.39
C ASN A 201 7.77 -11.29 6.23
N ALA A 202 8.59 -10.91 7.20
CA ALA A 202 9.40 -9.69 7.15
C ALA A 202 10.76 -9.89 7.78
N ASN A 203 11.76 -9.16 7.28
CA ASN A 203 13.07 -9.03 7.88
C ASN A 203 13.34 -7.53 8.13
N TRP A 204 13.93 -7.22 9.27
CA TRP A 204 14.15 -5.87 9.76
C TRP A 204 15.62 -5.62 10.06
N ILE A 205 16.05 -4.36 9.96
CA ILE A 205 17.32 -3.92 10.56
C ILE A 205 17.09 -3.80 12.06
N THR A 206 17.80 -4.63 12.84
CA THR A 206 17.54 -4.77 14.28
C THR A 206 18.31 -3.78 15.16
N SER A 207 19.30 -3.04 14.59
CA SER A 207 20.11 -2.09 15.34
C SER A 207 20.79 -1.08 14.42
N GLY A 208 21.22 0.07 14.98
CA GLY A 208 21.90 1.15 14.25
C GLY A 208 20.98 2.31 13.96
N GLU A 209 21.44 3.24 13.09
CA GLU A 209 20.70 4.47 12.76
C GLU A 209 19.41 4.20 11.97
N THR A 210 19.39 3.13 11.18
CA THR A 210 18.25 2.67 10.38
C THR A 210 17.48 1.52 11.05
N ALA A 211 17.65 1.34 12.37
CA ALA A 211 16.93 0.30 13.11
C ALA A 211 15.40 0.44 12.95
N GLY A 212 14.73 -0.68 12.65
CA GLY A 212 13.29 -0.72 12.38
C GLY A 212 12.91 -0.49 10.93
N GLU A 213 13.88 -0.33 10.02
CA GLU A 213 13.59 -0.36 8.59
C GLU A 213 13.48 -1.82 8.11
N PRO A 214 12.48 -2.16 7.28
CA PRO A 214 12.39 -3.48 6.67
C PRO A 214 13.47 -3.64 5.60
N THR A 215 14.12 -4.79 5.57
CA THR A 215 14.99 -5.21 4.47
C THR A 215 14.25 -6.06 3.44
N SER A 216 13.22 -6.77 3.89
CA SER A 216 12.26 -7.44 3.01
C SER A 216 10.92 -7.63 3.73
N MET A 217 9.85 -7.67 2.96
CA MET A 217 8.52 -7.97 3.44
C MET A 217 7.70 -8.61 2.32
N ASP A 218 7.03 -9.71 2.64
CA ASP A 218 6.08 -10.38 1.76
C ASP A 218 4.76 -10.53 2.52
N VAL A 219 3.68 -9.98 1.99
CA VAL A 219 2.34 -10.08 2.55
C VAL A 219 1.40 -10.66 1.50
N SER A 220 0.63 -11.65 1.87
CA SER A 220 -0.46 -12.20 1.07
C SER A 220 -1.72 -12.25 1.90
N VAL A 221 -2.81 -11.73 1.34
CA VAL A 221 -4.13 -11.76 1.94
C VAL A 221 -5.13 -12.26 0.92
N TYR A 222 -5.67 -13.44 1.17
CA TYR A 222 -6.81 -13.93 0.42
C TYR A 222 -8.10 -13.51 1.15
N LEU A 223 -8.97 -12.83 0.43
CA LEU A 223 -10.28 -12.36 0.89
C LEU A 223 -11.29 -12.78 -0.16
N THR A 224 -11.87 -13.97 -0.01
CA THR A 224 -12.67 -14.65 -1.03
C THR A 224 -13.62 -13.70 -1.77
N PRO A 225 -13.53 -13.60 -3.12
CA PRO A 225 -12.63 -14.31 -4.04
C PRO A 225 -11.37 -13.51 -4.44
N PHE A 226 -10.97 -12.50 -3.68
CA PHE A 226 -9.84 -11.61 -3.97
C PHE A 226 -8.56 -12.12 -3.30
N GLU A 227 -7.43 -11.90 -3.97
CA GLU A 227 -6.10 -12.09 -3.42
C GLU A 227 -5.31 -10.78 -3.54
N PHE A 228 -4.71 -10.35 -2.44
CA PHE A 228 -3.86 -9.17 -2.34
C PHE A 228 -2.45 -9.62 -2.02
N THR A 229 -1.47 -9.09 -2.74
CA THR A 229 -0.07 -9.28 -2.40
C THR A 229 0.64 -7.96 -2.29
N VAL A 230 1.58 -7.86 -1.38
CA VAL A 230 2.55 -6.76 -1.29
C VAL A 230 3.91 -7.37 -1.04
N ASP A 231 4.88 -6.97 -1.83
CA ASP A 231 6.28 -7.31 -1.62
C ASP A 231 7.13 -6.05 -1.52
N PHE A 232 8.12 -6.10 -0.65
CA PHE A 232 9.12 -5.05 -0.49
C PHE A 232 10.49 -5.70 -0.35
N SER A 233 11.51 -5.11 -0.96
CA SER A 233 12.90 -5.46 -0.70
C SER A 233 13.80 -4.24 -0.76
N HIS A 234 14.78 -4.20 0.16
CA HIS A 234 15.86 -3.23 0.17
C HIS A 234 17.19 -3.97 0.27
N SER A 235 18.08 -3.73 -0.68
CA SER A 235 19.40 -4.37 -0.71
C SER A 235 20.45 -3.45 -1.36
N GLY A 236 21.43 -3.02 -0.58
CA GLY A 236 22.42 -2.04 -1.03
C GLY A 236 21.69 -0.75 -1.46
N ASN A 237 22.04 -0.24 -2.63
CA ASN A 237 21.49 1.00 -3.17
C ASN A 237 20.14 0.82 -3.89
N ASN A 238 19.47 -0.32 -3.73
CA ASN A 238 18.23 -0.62 -4.42
C ASN A 238 17.10 -0.87 -3.43
N ALA A 239 15.95 -0.25 -3.65
CA ALA A 239 14.70 -0.64 -3.02
C ALA A 239 13.65 -0.96 -4.08
N SER A 240 12.82 -1.96 -3.82
CA SER A 240 11.70 -2.30 -4.69
C SER A 240 10.43 -2.54 -3.86
N VAL A 241 9.30 -2.20 -4.45
CA VAL A 241 7.98 -2.50 -3.92
C VAL A 241 7.10 -3.01 -5.05
N GLY A 242 6.38 -4.08 -4.78
CA GLY A 242 5.34 -4.62 -5.65
C GLY A 242 4.03 -4.74 -4.89
N ALA A 243 2.92 -4.65 -5.61
CA ALA A 243 1.61 -4.99 -5.08
C ALA A 243 0.71 -5.53 -6.18
N SER A 244 -0.22 -6.42 -5.84
CA SER A 244 -1.22 -6.91 -6.79
C SER A 244 -2.57 -7.17 -6.14
N ILE A 245 -3.62 -7.10 -6.97
CA ILE A 245 -4.98 -7.55 -6.65
C ILE A 245 -5.41 -8.50 -7.75
N ILE A 246 -5.79 -9.71 -7.35
CA ILE A 246 -6.28 -10.76 -8.23
C ILE A 246 -7.71 -11.11 -7.84
N PHE A 247 -8.58 -11.31 -8.80
CA PHE A 247 -9.95 -11.77 -8.61
C PHE A 247 -10.18 -13.00 -9.49
N ASP A 248 -10.52 -14.12 -8.86
CA ASP A 248 -10.79 -15.39 -9.55
C ASP A 248 -9.73 -15.72 -10.64
N ASN A 249 -8.45 -15.62 -10.28
CA ASN A 249 -7.26 -15.80 -11.13
C ASN A 249 -7.07 -14.74 -12.24
N SER A 250 -7.88 -13.67 -12.27
CA SER A 250 -7.71 -12.55 -13.18
C SER A 250 -7.05 -11.38 -12.46
N GLN A 251 -5.95 -10.86 -13.00
CA GLN A 251 -5.26 -9.71 -12.44
C GLN A 251 -6.08 -8.44 -12.66
N LEU A 252 -6.51 -7.80 -11.58
CA LEU A 252 -7.23 -6.53 -11.63
C LEU A 252 -6.27 -5.34 -11.55
N PHE A 253 -5.25 -5.49 -10.73
CA PHE A 253 -4.28 -4.45 -10.44
C PHE A 253 -2.91 -5.07 -10.20
N SER A 254 -1.85 -4.42 -10.65
CA SER A 254 -0.50 -4.65 -10.16
C SER A 254 0.34 -3.39 -10.28
N THR A 255 1.33 -3.29 -9.43
CA THR A 255 2.38 -2.27 -9.50
C THR A 255 3.71 -2.88 -9.12
N GLY A 256 4.77 -2.36 -9.72
CA GLY A 256 6.14 -2.66 -9.34
C GLY A 256 6.97 -1.41 -9.52
N LEU A 257 7.65 -0.97 -8.47
CA LEU A 257 8.55 0.19 -8.47
C LEU A 257 9.92 -0.24 -7.97
N THR A 258 10.97 0.26 -8.59
CA THR A 258 12.35 0.09 -8.15
C THR A 258 13.01 1.46 -8.09
N ALA A 259 13.57 1.79 -6.94
CA ALA A 259 14.34 3.00 -6.70
C ALA A 259 15.83 2.65 -6.56
N PHE A 260 16.70 3.50 -7.15
CA PHE A 260 18.15 3.42 -7.04
C PHE A 260 18.65 4.64 -6.30
N PHE A 261 19.42 4.42 -5.25
CA PHE A 261 19.99 5.46 -4.39
C PHE A 261 21.50 5.63 -4.66
N GLU A 262 22.07 6.77 -4.30
CA GLU A 262 23.51 6.98 -4.35
C GLU A 262 24.22 6.18 -3.24
N GLU A 263 23.65 6.23 -2.04
CA GLU A 263 24.08 5.48 -0.86
C GLU A 263 22.98 4.46 -0.44
N PRO A 264 23.32 3.42 0.34
CA PRO A 264 22.36 2.38 0.71
C PRO A 264 21.37 2.82 1.81
N GLU A 265 21.07 4.07 1.92
CA GLU A 265 20.14 4.66 2.88
C GLU A 265 18.86 5.11 2.17
N LEU A 266 17.70 4.76 2.73
CA LEU A 266 16.40 5.13 2.16
C LEU A 266 15.97 6.58 2.47
N ASP A 267 16.77 7.30 3.26
CA ASP A 267 16.46 8.67 3.67
C ASP A 267 16.73 9.72 2.59
N ASP A 268 17.53 9.40 1.59
CA ASP A 268 17.89 10.28 0.49
C ASP A 268 16.90 10.21 -0.69
N THR A 269 16.90 11.23 -1.52
CA THR A 269 16.17 11.19 -2.78
C THR A 269 16.86 10.19 -3.72
N PRO A 270 16.10 9.20 -4.28
CA PRO A 270 16.69 8.24 -5.20
C PRO A 270 17.22 8.91 -6.46
N LEU A 271 18.30 8.37 -7.03
CA LEU A 271 18.84 8.79 -8.32
C LEU A 271 17.79 8.59 -9.41
N THR A 272 17.25 7.37 -9.47
CA THR A 272 16.24 6.99 -10.47
C THR A 272 15.14 6.16 -9.84
N ILE A 273 13.93 6.26 -10.41
CA ILE A 273 12.81 5.39 -10.11
C ILE A 273 12.30 4.82 -11.41
N ASN A 274 12.14 3.49 -11.45
CA ASN A 274 11.57 2.79 -12.59
C ASN A 274 10.40 1.93 -12.12
N GLY A 275 9.37 1.81 -12.94
CA GLY A 275 8.27 0.94 -12.56
C GLY A 275 7.07 1.02 -13.47
N TYR A 276 5.99 0.46 -12.94
CA TYR A 276 4.71 0.45 -13.65
C TYR A 276 3.53 0.43 -12.69
N LEU A 277 2.39 0.84 -13.22
CA LEU A 277 1.07 0.70 -12.63
C LEU A 277 0.17 0.07 -13.69
N GLN A 278 -0.45 -1.06 -13.38
CA GLN A 278 -1.29 -1.79 -14.33
C GLN A 278 -2.69 -2.01 -13.76
N PHE A 279 -3.68 -1.77 -14.59
CA PHE A 279 -5.09 -2.04 -14.33
C PHE A 279 -5.62 -2.88 -15.46
N PHE A 280 -6.04 -4.12 -15.17
CA PHE A 280 -6.46 -5.08 -16.17
C PHE A 280 -5.41 -5.24 -17.30
N ASN A 281 -5.74 -4.84 -18.51
CA ASN A 281 -4.88 -4.84 -19.69
C ASN A 281 -4.16 -3.49 -19.94
N VAL A 282 -4.49 -2.43 -19.18
CA VAL A 282 -3.89 -1.10 -19.32
C VAL A 282 -2.72 -0.96 -18.35
N ARG A 283 -1.54 -0.69 -18.88
CA ARG A 283 -0.32 -0.52 -18.11
C ARG A 283 0.34 0.82 -18.37
N PHE A 284 0.63 1.53 -17.31
CA PHE A 284 1.39 2.78 -17.26
C PHE A 284 2.82 2.43 -16.87
N ASN A 285 3.78 2.68 -17.75
CA ASN A 285 5.20 2.48 -17.48
C ASN A 285 5.86 3.81 -17.18
N VAL A 286 6.92 3.80 -16.37
CA VAL A 286 7.62 5.01 -15.97
C VAL A 286 9.10 4.76 -15.68
N SER A 287 9.93 5.72 -16.05
CA SER A 287 11.33 5.85 -15.65
C SER A 287 11.63 7.33 -15.36
N ILE A 288 12.20 7.63 -14.19
CA ILE A 288 12.39 9.00 -13.68
C ILE A 288 13.80 9.18 -13.15
N ASN A 289 14.47 10.28 -13.53
CA ASN A 289 15.66 10.81 -12.88
C ASN A 289 15.25 11.68 -11.69
N ALA A 290 14.89 11.02 -10.57
CA ALA A 290 14.28 11.70 -9.43
C ALA A 290 15.20 12.74 -8.80
N LYS A 291 16.51 12.47 -8.74
CA LYS A 291 17.51 13.41 -8.21
C LYS A 291 17.58 14.69 -9.03
N THR A 292 17.62 14.57 -10.36
CA THR A 292 17.65 15.77 -11.24
C THR A 292 16.37 16.58 -11.14
N ILE A 293 15.20 15.92 -10.95
CA ILE A 293 13.95 16.63 -10.72
C ILE A 293 13.96 17.39 -9.39
N GLU A 294 14.51 16.80 -8.32
CA GLU A 294 14.69 17.49 -7.04
C GLU A 294 15.58 18.74 -7.23
N GLU A 295 16.73 18.60 -7.90
CA GLU A 295 17.64 19.70 -8.20
C GLU A 295 16.95 20.84 -8.99
N ILE A 296 16.11 20.51 -9.99
CA ILE A 296 15.30 21.48 -10.73
C ILE A 296 14.38 22.27 -9.79
N PHE A 297 13.73 21.60 -8.81
CA PHE A 297 12.85 22.27 -7.86
C PHE A 297 13.61 23.07 -6.80
N GLU A 298 14.80 22.62 -6.37
CA GLU A 298 15.67 23.37 -5.47
C GLU A 298 16.17 24.66 -6.13
N ASP A 299 16.60 24.59 -7.39
CA ASP A 299 17.01 25.75 -8.19
C ASP A 299 15.87 26.78 -8.36
N MET A 300 14.62 26.34 -8.32
CA MET A 300 13.45 27.21 -8.37
C MET A 300 13.19 27.99 -7.06
N GLU A 301 13.81 27.57 -5.95
CA GLU A 301 13.73 28.30 -4.66
C GLU A 301 14.78 29.42 -4.57
N GLU A 302 15.79 29.44 -5.45
CA GLU A 302 16.90 30.40 -5.45
C GLU A 302 16.72 31.47 -6.54
N GLU A 303 16.95 32.77 -6.22
CA GLU A 303 17.00 33.82 -7.21
C GLU A 303 18.44 34.01 -7.77
N PRO A 304 18.63 34.22 -9.10
CA PRO A 304 17.60 34.34 -10.14
C PRO A 304 17.03 32.96 -10.56
N TYR A 305 15.71 32.88 -10.75
CA TYR A 305 15.07 31.68 -11.22
C TYR A 305 15.65 31.18 -12.56
N PRO A 306 15.98 29.90 -12.69
CA PRO A 306 16.61 29.36 -13.90
C PRO A 306 15.65 29.29 -15.10
N TYR A 307 14.33 29.23 -14.84
CA TYR A 307 13.29 29.14 -15.87
C TYR A 307 12.44 30.40 -15.85
N ASN A 308 12.34 31.08 -17.03
CA ASN A 308 11.59 32.33 -17.13
C ASN A 308 10.11 32.12 -17.42
N THR A 309 9.71 30.95 -17.92
CA THR A 309 8.34 30.60 -18.27
C THR A 309 8.01 29.18 -17.81
N PRO A 310 6.70 28.87 -17.59
CA PRO A 310 6.28 27.50 -17.30
C PRO A 310 6.67 26.48 -18.38
N GLU A 311 6.71 26.91 -19.66
CA GLU A 311 7.09 26.05 -20.78
C GLU A 311 8.57 25.65 -20.73
N GLU A 312 9.46 26.56 -20.29
CA GLU A 312 10.90 26.24 -20.09
C GLU A 312 11.06 25.22 -18.97
N LEU A 313 10.32 25.34 -17.86
CA LEU A 313 10.32 24.39 -16.77
C LEU A 313 9.76 23.02 -17.22
N VAL A 314 8.63 23.00 -17.90
CA VAL A 314 8.03 21.79 -18.45
C VAL A 314 8.99 21.08 -19.39
N ALA A 315 9.65 21.82 -20.29
CA ALA A 315 10.64 21.23 -21.20
C ALA A 315 11.90 20.69 -20.49
N ALA A 316 12.26 21.23 -19.34
CA ALA A 316 13.33 20.67 -18.52
C ALA A 316 12.88 19.39 -17.82
N LEU A 317 11.72 19.42 -17.19
CA LEU A 317 11.15 18.26 -16.51
C LEU A 317 10.91 17.09 -17.47
N ASN A 318 10.36 17.33 -18.67
CA ASN A 318 10.11 16.29 -19.68
C ASN A 318 11.36 15.58 -20.22
N LYS A 319 12.54 16.02 -19.88
CA LYS A 319 13.80 15.30 -20.22
C LYS A 319 14.19 14.28 -19.16
N GLU A 320 13.65 14.42 -17.96
CA GLU A 320 14.11 13.69 -16.79
C GLU A 320 13.24 12.46 -16.51
N PHE A 321 12.27 12.19 -17.39
CA PHE A 321 11.47 10.98 -17.25
C PHE A 321 10.93 10.47 -18.60
N ASP A 322 10.65 9.17 -18.60
CA ASP A 322 10.16 8.36 -19.72
C ASP A 322 8.88 7.64 -19.27
N ALA A 323 7.73 7.91 -19.90
CA ALA A 323 6.50 7.23 -19.55
C ALA A 323 5.54 7.08 -20.73
N ASN A 324 4.82 5.97 -20.70
CA ASN A 324 3.84 5.63 -21.71
C ASN A 324 2.71 4.78 -21.12
N VAL A 325 1.62 4.70 -21.89
CA VAL A 325 0.53 3.77 -21.63
C VAL A 325 0.56 2.68 -22.69
N THR A 326 0.42 1.44 -22.25
CA THR A 326 0.21 0.30 -23.14
C THR A 326 -1.09 -0.40 -22.79
N VAL A 327 -1.76 -0.95 -23.80
CA VAL A 327 -2.94 -1.81 -23.69
C VAL A 327 -2.61 -3.15 -24.33
N ASP A 328 -2.68 -4.24 -23.57
CA ASP A 328 -2.21 -5.57 -24.01
C ASP A 328 -0.77 -5.55 -24.56
N GLY A 329 0.07 -4.65 -24.06
CA GLY A 329 1.46 -4.48 -24.48
C GLY A 329 1.66 -3.63 -25.73
N VAL A 330 0.59 -3.14 -26.36
CA VAL A 330 0.65 -2.22 -27.51
C VAL A 330 0.58 -0.78 -26.97
N LYS A 331 1.46 0.10 -27.45
CA LYS A 331 1.49 1.50 -27.01
C LYS A 331 0.18 2.21 -27.36
N ALA A 332 -0.44 2.85 -26.38
CA ALA A 332 -1.70 3.57 -26.50
C ALA A 332 -1.47 5.09 -26.55
N ALA A 333 -0.58 5.61 -25.70
CA ALA A 333 -0.21 7.01 -25.65
C ALA A 333 1.16 7.18 -25.01
N ASP A 334 1.83 8.28 -25.35
CA ASP A 334 2.86 8.86 -24.51
C ASP A 334 2.22 9.73 -23.46
N ILE A 335 2.98 10.04 -22.43
CA ILE A 335 2.53 10.90 -21.35
C ILE A 335 3.56 12.00 -21.18
N GLU A 336 3.09 13.25 -21.15
CA GLU A 336 3.94 14.44 -21.07
C GLU A 336 3.37 15.46 -20.09
N LEU A 337 4.23 16.36 -19.55
CA LEU A 337 3.79 17.62 -18.96
C LEU A 337 3.47 18.61 -20.07
N ALA A 338 2.41 19.35 -19.86
CA ALA A 338 2.08 20.49 -20.72
C ALA A 338 1.62 21.66 -19.86
N VAL A 339 1.82 22.88 -20.37
CA VAL A 339 1.25 24.08 -19.75
C VAL A 339 -0.19 24.21 -20.19
N ASN A 340 -1.10 24.25 -19.24
CA ASN A 340 -2.51 24.53 -19.52
C ASN A 340 -2.68 25.99 -19.92
N GLU A 341 -3.04 26.23 -21.17
CA GLU A 341 -3.15 27.59 -21.75
C GLU A 341 -4.11 28.50 -20.98
N ASN A 342 -5.13 27.93 -20.33
CA ASN A 342 -6.15 28.71 -19.62
C ASN A 342 -5.75 29.08 -18.20
N THR A 343 -5.07 28.17 -17.50
CA THR A 343 -4.71 28.31 -16.07
C THR A 343 -3.26 28.65 -15.84
N GLN A 344 -2.39 28.45 -16.84
CA GLN A 344 -0.93 28.51 -16.75
C GLN A 344 -0.36 27.51 -15.74
N ALA A 345 -1.16 26.51 -15.31
CA ALA A 345 -0.71 25.42 -14.49
C ALA A 345 -0.07 24.33 -15.36
N ILE A 346 0.85 23.58 -14.78
CA ILE A 346 1.39 22.37 -15.40
C ILE A 346 0.33 21.27 -15.27
N ASP A 347 0.00 20.64 -16.39
CA ASP A 347 -0.98 19.55 -16.50
C ASP A 347 -0.28 18.32 -17.07
N ILE A 348 -0.80 17.15 -16.74
CA ILE A 348 -0.39 15.85 -17.28
C ILE A 348 -1.28 15.56 -18.47
N VAL A 349 -0.69 15.25 -19.61
CA VAL A 349 -1.44 14.97 -20.83
C VAL A 349 -1.05 13.63 -21.45
N PHE A 350 -2.02 12.94 -22.02
CA PHE A 350 -1.79 11.87 -22.97
C PHE A 350 -1.50 12.46 -24.36
N VAL A 351 -0.50 11.93 -25.04
CA VAL A 351 -0.17 12.25 -26.43
C VAL A 351 -0.44 11.02 -27.27
N TYR A 352 -1.48 11.08 -28.10
CA TYR A 352 -1.93 9.94 -28.90
C TYR A 352 -1.22 9.83 -30.26
N SER A 353 -1.43 8.71 -30.96
CA SER A 353 -0.80 8.39 -32.25
C SER A 353 -1.05 9.43 -33.35
N ASP A 354 -2.15 10.19 -33.27
CA ASP A 354 -2.46 11.27 -34.21
C ASP A 354 -1.91 12.63 -33.80
N GLY A 355 -1.14 12.69 -32.71
CA GLY A 355 -0.58 13.90 -32.13
C GLY A 355 -1.58 14.75 -31.32
N SER A 356 -2.82 14.27 -31.15
CA SER A 356 -3.77 14.96 -30.26
C SER A 356 -3.39 14.74 -28.81
N THR A 357 -3.71 15.73 -27.95
CA THR A 357 -3.43 15.68 -26.52
C THR A 357 -4.73 15.77 -25.71
N GLU A 358 -4.74 15.12 -24.55
CA GLU A 358 -5.85 15.17 -23.59
C GLU A 358 -5.33 15.13 -22.17
N SER A 359 -5.97 15.90 -21.25
CA SER A 359 -5.59 15.84 -19.83
C SER A 359 -5.81 14.44 -19.27
N ALA A 360 -4.79 13.92 -18.61
CA ALA A 360 -4.85 12.62 -17.94
C ALA A 360 -5.63 12.68 -16.60
N GLN A 361 -5.80 13.88 -16.03
CA GLN A 361 -6.41 14.09 -14.72
C GLN A 361 -7.79 13.44 -14.54
N PRO A 362 -8.74 13.49 -15.52
CA PRO A 362 -10.05 12.88 -15.34
C PRO A 362 -10.00 11.36 -15.12
N TYR A 363 -9.08 10.68 -15.80
CA TYR A 363 -8.89 9.23 -15.68
C TYR A 363 -8.34 8.85 -14.31
N PHE A 364 -7.33 9.60 -13.83
CA PHE A 364 -6.70 9.34 -12.53
C PHE A 364 -7.54 9.73 -11.34
N SER A 365 -8.26 10.86 -11.42
CA SER A 365 -9.10 11.30 -10.30
C SER A 365 -10.24 10.32 -10.02
N SER A 366 -10.85 9.76 -11.04
CA SER A 366 -11.87 8.72 -10.90
C SER A 366 -11.31 7.45 -10.25
N PHE A 367 -10.14 7.03 -10.69
CA PHE A 367 -9.45 5.86 -10.17
C PHE A 367 -8.97 6.08 -8.71
N ALA A 368 -8.28 7.20 -8.44
CA ALA A 368 -7.82 7.55 -7.09
C ALA A 368 -9.00 7.65 -6.11
N SER A 369 -10.13 8.23 -6.53
CA SER A 369 -11.34 8.30 -5.71
C SER A 369 -11.92 6.93 -5.40
N SER A 370 -11.86 5.98 -6.33
CA SER A 370 -12.33 4.60 -6.12
C SER A 370 -11.44 3.87 -5.10
N LEU A 371 -10.11 3.99 -5.22
CA LEU A 371 -9.16 3.44 -4.26
C LEU A 371 -9.30 4.10 -2.88
N GLU A 372 -9.39 5.43 -2.84
CA GLU A 372 -9.56 6.18 -1.60
C GLU A 372 -10.87 5.78 -0.89
N THR A 373 -11.96 5.63 -1.64
CA THR A 373 -13.23 5.16 -1.08
C THR A 373 -13.10 3.77 -0.48
N PHE A 374 -12.43 2.86 -1.19
CA PHE A 374 -12.17 1.52 -0.69
C PHE A 374 -11.32 1.54 0.58
N PHE A 375 -10.17 2.23 0.58
CA PHE A 375 -9.31 2.30 1.76
C PHE A 375 -9.99 3.02 2.93
N ASN A 376 -10.78 4.07 2.68
CA ASN A 376 -11.56 4.74 3.71
C ASN A 376 -12.67 3.86 4.27
N SER A 377 -13.27 2.97 3.47
CA SER A 377 -14.24 2.00 3.98
C SER A 377 -13.57 1.05 4.99
N LEU A 378 -12.37 0.59 4.69
CA LEU A 378 -11.56 -0.20 5.63
C LEU A 378 -11.17 0.62 6.88
N ASP A 379 -10.73 1.86 6.73
CA ASP A 379 -10.25 2.72 7.82
C ASP A 379 -11.37 3.17 8.78
N ASN A 380 -12.57 3.42 8.26
CA ASN A 380 -13.73 3.75 9.09
C ASN A 380 -14.17 2.61 10.02
N TYR A 381 -13.87 1.37 9.68
CA TYR A 381 -14.08 0.22 10.57
C TYR A 381 -13.01 0.17 11.68
N TYR A 382 -11.80 0.68 11.42
CA TYR A 382 -10.67 0.63 12.36
C TYR A 382 -10.68 1.73 13.42
N SER A 383 -11.29 2.88 13.15
CA SER A 383 -11.37 3.98 14.10
C SER A 383 -12.25 3.71 15.32
N ASN A 384 -12.99 2.61 15.32
CA ASN A 384 -13.87 2.18 16.41
C ASN A 384 -13.26 1.11 17.32
N TRP A 385 -12.01 0.71 17.07
CA TRP A 385 -11.21 -0.23 17.87
C TRP A 385 -9.97 0.49 18.42
#